data_d459335b5181295ebb46b83d15bd4cae
#
_entry.id   d459335b5181295ebb46b83d15bd4cae
#
_cell.length_a   1.000
_cell.length_b   1.000
_cell.length_c   1.000
_cell.angle_alpha   90.00
_cell.angle_beta   90.00
_cell.angle_gamma   90.00
#
_symmetry.space_group_name_H-M   'P 1'
#
loop_
_entity.id
_entity.type
_entity.pdbx_description
1 polymer ?
#
loop_
_entity_poly.entity_id
_entity_poly.type
_entity_poly.pdbx_seq_one_letter_code
_entity_poly.pdbx_strand_id
1 'polypeptide(L)'
;IMAGLVGSEMCIRDRVAVAMLACARIGAIHSVIFGGFAPESIAGRIKDCKSQFVITADEGIRGGKIIPLKKYINTALEDCDDSVKTLVVRYTNTQDDLHRVNNFYYDELIKEVDDQCECVSMNAEDPLFILYTSGSTGKPKGVLHTTGGYLVYASFTHKSVSYTHLRAHETCHN
;
A
#
# COMPACT_ATOMS: atom_id res chain seq x y z
N ILE A 1 7.11 12.19 3.27
CA ILE A 1 6.86 10.90 3.98
C ILE A 1 6.73 9.81 2.95
N MET A 2 7.38 8.70 3.19
CA MET A 2 7.37 7.54 2.32
C MET A 2 6.71 6.36 3.05
N ALA A 3 5.66 5.78 2.47
CA ALA A 3 4.93 4.66 3.03
C ALA A 3 5.00 3.43 2.11
N GLY A 4 5.46 2.29 2.63
CA GLY A 4 5.37 1.00 1.97
C GLY A 4 4.04 0.32 2.32
N LEU A 5 3.21 0.03 1.34
CA LEU A 5 1.97 -0.69 1.53
C LEU A 5 2.18 -2.16 1.13
N VAL A 6 2.27 -3.05 2.10
CA VAL A 6 2.52 -4.47 1.86
C VAL A 6 1.25 -5.28 2.14
N GLY A 7 0.63 -5.75 1.08
CA GLY A 7 -0.53 -6.60 1.16
C GLY A 7 -0.84 -7.24 -0.19
N SER A 8 -1.52 -8.36 -0.19
CA SER A 8 -2.07 -8.88 -1.43
C SER A 8 -3.45 -8.26 -1.67
N GLU A 9 -3.80 -8.07 -2.93
CA GLU A 9 -5.10 -7.52 -3.35
C GLU A 9 -6.31 -8.23 -2.71
N MET A 10 -6.14 -9.46 -2.27
CA MET A 10 -7.23 -10.25 -1.68
C MET A 10 -7.32 -10.17 -0.15
N CYS A 11 -6.28 -9.73 0.53
CA CYS A 11 -6.19 -9.82 1.99
C CYS A 11 -6.49 -8.50 2.71
N ILE A 12 -6.31 -7.35 2.04
CA ILE A 12 -6.54 -6.02 2.61
C ILE A 12 -7.32 -5.13 1.61
N ARG A 13 -8.16 -5.72 0.78
CA ARG A 13 -8.79 -5.09 -0.39
C ARG A 13 -9.25 -3.65 -0.19
N ASP A 14 -10.07 -3.44 0.81
CA ASP A 14 -10.63 -2.13 1.17
C ASP A 14 -9.59 -1.22 1.81
N ARG A 15 -8.76 -1.75 2.71
CA ARG A 15 -7.79 -0.95 3.47
C ARG A 15 -6.56 -0.52 2.68
N VAL A 16 -6.15 -1.30 1.66
CA VAL A 16 -5.09 -0.83 0.73
C VAL A 16 -5.57 0.40 -0.04
N ALA A 17 -6.79 0.37 -0.56
CA ALA A 17 -7.35 1.52 -1.24
C ALA A 17 -7.48 2.73 -0.31
N VAL A 18 -7.97 2.52 0.93
CA VAL A 18 -8.03 3.58 1.95
C VAL A 18 -6.64 4.13 2.25
N ALA A 19 -5.63 3.27 2.44
CA ALA A 19 -4.26 3.69 2.72
C ALA A 19 -3.64 4.48 1.56
N MET A 20 -3.87 4.05 0.31
CA MET A 20 -3.40 4.79 -0.89
C MET A 20 -4.04 6.18 -0.96
N LEU A 21 -5.35 6.28 -0.75
CA LEU A 21 -6.07 7.55 -0.76
C LEU A 21 -5.68 8.44 0.43
N ALA A 22 -5.45 7.86 1.60
CA ALA A 22 -4.93 8.59 2.76
C ALA A 22 -3.53 9.16 2.50
N CYS A 23 -2.64 8.38 1.91
CA CYS A 23 -1.32 8.86 1.49
C CYS A 23 -1.44 10.04 0.51
N ALA A 24 -2.29 9.90 -0.52
CA ALA A 24 -2.53 10.98 -1.48
C ALA A 24 -3.08 12.24 -0.79
N ARG A 25 -3.99 12.08 0.18
CA ARG A 25 -4.61 13.18 0.91
C ARG A 25 -3.61 13.99 1.74
N ILE A 26 -2.62 13.34 2.34
CA ILE A 26 -1.59 13.99 3.18
C ILE A 26 -0.29 14.29 2.43
N GLY A 27 -0.25 14.11 1.11
CA GLY A 27 0.95 14.31 0.30
C GLY A 27 2.08 13.31 0.58
N ALA A 28 1.75 12.13 1.10
CA ALA A 28 2.73 11.07 1.34
C ALA A 28 2.91 10.21 0.09
N ILE A 29 4.16 9.99 -0.30
CA ILE A 29 4.49 9.10 -1.41
C ILE A 29 4.31 7.66 -0.94
N HIS A 30 3.58 6.84 -1.70
CA HIS A 30 3.37 5.43 -1.33
C HIS A 30 3.90 4.47 -2.38
N SER A 31 4.18 3.23 -1.96
CA SER A 31 4.54 2.14 -2.85
C SER A 31 3.78 0.88 -2.43
N VAL A 32 3.00 0.32 -3.34
CA VAL A 32 2.28 -0.93 -3.11
C VAL A 32 3.20 -2.10 -3.42
N ILE A 33 3.35 -3.00 -2.45
CA ILE A 33 4.19 -4.19 -2.56
C ILE A 33 3.30 -5.43 -2.47
N PHE A 34 3.45 -6.33 -3.42
CA PHE A 34 2.70 -7.58 -3.42
C PHE A 34 3.06 -8.46 -2.21
N GLY A 35 2.08 -8.87 -1.42
CA GLY A 35 2.26 -9.64 -0.18
C GLY A 35 2.78 -11.07 -0.37
N GLY A 36 2.90 -11.55 -1.60
CA GLY A 36 3.50 -12.85 -1.92
C GLY A 36 4.99 -12.79 -2.24
N PHE A 37 5.63 -11.62 -2.10
CA PHE A 37 7.07 -11.51 -2.30
C PHE A 37 7.85 -12.07 -1.10
N ALA A 38 9.04 -12.60 -1.39
CA ALA A 38 9.98 -13.01 -0.36
C ALA A 38 10.48 -11.81 0.47
N PRO A 39 10.80 -12.01 1.77
CA PRO A 39 11.23 -10.94 2.67
C PRO A 39 12.37 -10.08 2.11
N GLU A 40 13.35 -10.67 1.44
CA GLU A 40 14.49 -9.97 0.85
C GLU A 40 14.05 -8.99 -0.25
N SER A 41 13.03 -9.38 -1.02
CA SER A 41 12.46 -8.54 -2.07
C SER A 41 11.67 -7.36 -1.49
N ILE A 42 11.04 -7.55 -0.33
CA ILE A 42 10.34 -6.51 0.43
C ILE A 42 11.37 -5.54 1.03
N ALA A 43 12.39 -6.08 1.71
CA ALA A 43 13.49 -5.30 2.29
C ALA A 43 14.19 -4.41 1.26
N GLY A 44 14.47 -4.96 0.08
CA GLY A 44 15.08 -4.22 -1.01
C GLY A 44 14.28 -2.98 -1.42
N ARG A 45 12.94 -3.09 -1.48
CA ARG A 45 12.06 -1.96 -1.82
C ARG A 45 11.98 -0.94 -0.70
N ILE A 46 11.88 -1.39 0.55
CA ILE A 46 11.86 -0.52 1.73
C ILE A 46 13.14 0.34 1.78
N LYS A 47 14.30 -0.27 1.55
CA LYS A 47 15.60 0.42 1.51
C LYS A 47 15.70 1.39 0.34
N ASP A 48 15.32 0.96 -0.85
CA ASP A 48 15.40 1.77 -2.08
C ASP A 48 14.51 3.02 -1.99
N CYS A 49 13.27 2.86 -1.51
CA CYS A 49 12.35 3.97 -1.27
C CYS A 49 12.65 4.76 0.00
N LYS A 50 13.56 4.32 0.87
CA LYS A 50 13.77 4.90 2.22
C LYS A 50 12.44 5.03 2.98
N SER A 51 11.64 3.96 2.97
CA SER A 51 10.32 3.97 3.60
C SER A 51 10.44 4.13 5.10
N GLN A 52 9.67 5.07 5.67
CA GLN A 52 9.59 5.32 7.11
C GLN A 52 8.45 4.55 7.77
N PHE A 53 7.45 4.16 6.96
CA PHE A 53 6.27 3.43 7.39
C PHE A 53 6.03 2.22 6.50
N VAL A 54 5.55 1.14 7.12
CA VAL A 54 5.04 -0.04 6.42
C VAL A 54 3.64 -0.32 6.94
N ILE A 55 2.67 -0.47 6.05
CA ILE A 55 1.31 -0.88 6.40
C ILE A 55 1.12 -2.30 5.88
N THR A 56 0.73 -3.22 6.76
CA THR A 56 0.52 -4.63 6.44
C THR A 56 -0.67 -5.21 7.20
N ALA A 57 -1.07 -6.45 6.89
CA ALA A 57 -1.94 -7.21 7.76
C ALA A 57 -1.14 -8.23 8.60
N ASP A 58 -1.79 -8.79 9.62
CA ASP A 58 -1.28 -9.95 10.35
C ASP A 58 -1.04 -11.10 9.37
N GLU A 59 -2.07 -11.53 8.68
CA GLU A 59 -2.04 -12.60 7.69
C GLU A 59 -2.87 -12.21 6.45
N GLY A 60 -2.74 -13.01 5.40
CA GLY A 60 -3.58 -12.93 4.22
C GLY A 60 -4.06 -14.32 3.81
N ILE A 61 -5.22 -14.40 3.13
CA ILE A 61 -5.74 -15.66 2.59
C ILE A 61 -5.76 -15.57 1.06
N ARG A 62 -5.08 -16.52 0.41
CA ARG A 62 -5.04 -16.61 -1.05
C ARG A 62 -5.18 -18.06 -1.50
N GLY A 63 -6.21 -18.34 -2.29
CA GLY A 63 -6.47 -19.71 -2.77
C GLY A 63 -6.62 -20.72 -1.63
N GLY A 64 -7.22 -20.33 -0.50
CA GLY A 64 -7.37 -21.17 0.69
C GLY A 64 -6.10 -21.35 1.53
N LYS A 65 -4.99 -20.69 1.16
CA LYS A 65 -3.72 -20.74 1.91
C LYS A 65 -3.53 -19.47 2.72
N ILE A 66 -3.08 -19.62 3.95
CA ILE A 66 -2.69 -18.51 4.81
C ILE A 66 -1.29 -18.04 4.40
N ILE A 67 -1.14 -16.72 4.23
CA ILE A 67 0.12 -16.05 3.95
C ILE A 67 0.47 -15.22 5.18
N PRO A 68 1.57 -15.51 5.89
CA PRO A 68 1.95 -14.82 7.12
C PRO A 68 2.64 -13.47 6.80
N LEU A 69 1.85 -12.45 6.42
CA LEU A 69 2.34 -11.17 5.94
C LEU A 69 3.21 -10.46 6.98
N LYS A 70 2.73 -10.40 8.22
CA LYS A 70 3.47 -9.76 9.32
C LYS A 70 4.82 -10.42 9.58
N LYS A 71 4.87 -11.75 9.51
CA LYS A 71 6.12 -12.50 9.65
C LYS A 71 7.12 -12.15 8.54
N TYR A 72 6.65 -12.04 7.29
CA TYR A 72 7.51 -11.63 6.17
C TYR A 72 8.04 -10.20 6.35
N ILE A 73 7.20 -9.29 6.87
CA ILE A 73 7.64 -7.94 7.20
C ILE A 73 8.66 -7.94 8.32
N ASN A 74 8.46 -8.71 9.39
CA ASN A 74 9.41 -8.79 10.48
C ASN A 74 10.79 -9.24 9.97
N THR A 75 10.84 -10.31 9.19
CA THR A 75 12.10 -10.79 8.56
C THR A 75 12.70 -9.74 7.62
N ALA A 76 11.88 -9.07 6.79
CA ALA A 76 12.38 -8.02 5.90
C ALA A 76 12.98 -6.84 6.64
N LEU A 77 12.42 -6.48 7.79
CA LEU A 77 12.88 -5.36 8.60
C LEU A 77 14.13 -5.68 9.45
N GLU A 78 14.53 -6.95 9.60
CA GLU A 78 15.82 -7.30 10.21
C GLU A 78 17.00 -6.72 9.44
N ASP A 79 16.83 -6.58 8.12
CA ASP A 79 17.82 -5.97 7.22
C ASP A 79 17.62 -4.45 7.03
N CYS A 80 16.62 -3.84 7.63
CA CYS A 80 16.27 -2.42 7.46
C CYS A 80 16.62 -1.59 8.70
N ASP A 81 16.45 -0.27 8.59
CA ASP A 81 16.61 0.65 9.71
C ASP A 81 15.55 0.38 10.80
N ASP A 82 15.97 0.35 12.07
CA ASP A 82 15.09 0.11 13.21
C ASP A 82 14.05 1.22 13.44
N SER A 83 14.22 2.39 12.80
CA SER A 83 13.28 3.51 12.87
C SER A 83 11.99 3.28 12.04
N VAL A 84 11.95 2.27 11.17
CA VAL A 84 10.79 1.98 10.34
C VAL A 84 9.61 1.54 11.21
N LYS A 85 8.50 2.28 11.13
CA LYS A 85 7.26 2.00 11.86
C LYS A 85 6.37 1.07 11.04
N THR A 86 5.73 0.12 11.71
CA THR A 86 4.81 -0.82 11.07
C THR A 86 3.40 -0.67 11.62
N LEU A 87 2.44 -0.40 10.75
CA LEU A 87 1.02 -0.41 11.07
C LEU A 87 0.40 -1.74 10.62
N VAL A 88 -0.13 -2.49 11.57
CA VAL A 88 -0.70 -3.83 11.34
C VAL A 88 -2.21 -3.78 11.38
N VAL A 89 -2.84 -4.26 10.32
CA VAL A 89 -4.29 -4.47 10.24
C VAL A 89 -4.58 -5.90 10.68
N ARG A 90 -5.39 -6.09 11.72
CA ARG A 90 -5.86 -7.41 12.15
C ARG A 90 -6.91 -7.92 11.16
N TYR A 91 -6.58 -8.98 10.46
CA TYR A 91 -7.48 -9.64 9.50
C TYR A 91 -7.94 -11.00 10.01
N THR A 92 -7.02 -11.83 10.48
CA THR A 92 -7.30 -13.15 11.06
C THR A 92 -7.32 -13.14 12.58
N ASN A 93 -6.96 -12.02 13.20
CA ASN A 93 -6.77 -11.87 14.65
C ASN A 93 -5.75 -12.87 15.23
N THR A 94 -4.79 -13.27 14.41
CA THR A 94 -3.68 -14.08 14.91
C THR A 94 -2.95 -13.28 15.98
N GLN A 95 -2.74 -13.90 17.13
CA GLN A 95 -1.91 -13.33 18.20
C GLN A 95 -0.46 -13.38 17.74
N ASP A 96 -0.04 -12.32 17.05
CA ASP A 96 1.36 -12.12 16.69
C ASP A 96 1.99 -11.28 17.79
N ASP A 97 3.07 -11.78 18.34
CA ASP A 97 3.86 -11.03 19.31
C ASP A 97 4.43 -9.78 18.61
N LEU A 98 4.00 -8.59 19.06
CA LEU A 98 4.57 -7.32 18.66
C LEU A 98 5.99 -7.19 19.26
N HIS A 99 6.92 -8.05 18.86
CA HIS A 99 8.29 -8.04 19.42
C HIS A 99 9.11 -6.80 19.04
N ARG A 100 8.64 -5.99 18.06
CA ARG A 100 9.32 -4.75 17.69
C ARG A 100 8.62 -3.55 18.31
N VAL A 101 9.42 -2.68 18.93
CA VAL A 101 8.97 -1.45 19.61
C VAL A 101 8.15 -0.51 18.70
N ASN A 102 8.37 -0.56 17.38
CA ASN A 102 7.75 0.32 16.39
C ASN A 102 6.57 -0.33 15.65
N ASN A 103 5.92 -1.32 16.24
CA ASN A 103 4.71 -1.94 15.69
C ASN A 103 3.45 -1.38 16.36
N PHE A 104 2.44 -1.05 15.56
CA PHE A 104 1.17 -0.46 16.00
C PHE A 104 0.02 -1.23 15.36
N TYR A 105 -1.10 -1.36 16.06
CA TYR A 105 -2.32 -1.90 15.48
C TYR A 105 -3.23 -0.79 14.97
N TYR A 106 -3.76 -0.98 13.77
CA TYR A 106 -4.66 -0.04 13.11
C TYR A 106 -5.93 0.21 13.92
N ASP A 107 -6.55 -0.85 14.43
CA ASP A 107 -7.80 -0.80 15.20
C ASP A 107 -7.65 -0.17 16.59
N GLU A 108 -6.44 -0.03 17.09
CA GLU A 108 -6.12 0.70 18.31
C GLU A 108 -5.91 2.18 18.01
N LEU A 109 -5.03 2.50 17.06
CA LEU A 109 -4.72 3.88 16.73
C LEU A 109 -5.92 4.67 16.19
N ILE A 110 -6.82 4.03 15.43
CA ILE A 110 -7.98 4.72 14.85
C ILE A 110 -8.94 5.25 15.91
N LYS A 111 -8.91 4.71 17.13
CA LYS A 111 -9.74 5.19 18.26
C LYS A 111 -9.20 6.46 18.90
N GLU A 112 -7.94 6.77 18.67
CA GLU A 112 -7.22 7.88 19.30
C GLU A 112 -7.07 9.09 18.38
N VAL A 113 -7.52 8.99 17.12
CA VAL A 113 -7.38 10.04 16.12
C VAL A 113 -8.73 10.67 15.76
N ASP A 114 -8.67 11.94 15.36
CA ASP A 114 -9.83 12.66 14.82
C ASP A 114 -10.18 12.14 13.40
N ASP A 115 -11.43 12.27 13.00
CA ASP A 115 -11.92 11.99 11.66
C ASP A 115 -11.71 13.17 10.68
N GLN A 116 -11.25 14.33 11.17
CA GLN A 116 -10.95 15.50 10.37
C GLN A 116 -9.51 15.50 9.91
N CYS A 117 -9.31 15.47 8.60
CA CYS A 117 -7.99 15.59 7.99
C CYS A 117 -8.08 16.46 6.73
N GLU A 118 -7.51 17.64 6.77
CA GLU A 118 -7.45 18.52 5.61
C GLU A 118 -6.55 17.96 4.52
N CYS A 119 -6.92 18.20 3.26
CA CYS A 119 -6.09 17.79 2.12
C CYS A 119 -4.88 18.72 1.99
N VAL A 120 -3.70 18.14 1.83
CA VAL A 120 -2.50 18.88 1.45
C VAL A 120 -2.62 19.27 -0.02
N SER A 121 -2.37 20.56 -0.33
CA SER A 121 -2.32 21.04 -1.71
C SER A 121 -1.07 20.51 -2.40
N MET A 122 -1.22 19.86 -3.55
CA MET A 122 -0.15 19.25 -4.32
C MET A 122 -0.06 19.88 -5.72
N ASN A 123 1.16 20.06 -6.22
CA ASN A 123 1.37 20.45 -7.62
C ASN A 123 1.29 19.24 -8.55
N ALA A 124 1.07 19.49 -9.84
CA ALA A 124 0.96 18.42 -10.84
C ALA A 124 2.22 17.53 -10.92
N GLU A 125 3.39 18.12 -10.71
CA GLU A 125 4.70 17.42 -10.75
C GLU A 125 5.11 16.80 -9.41
N ASP A 126 4.34 17.02 -8.34
CA ASP A 126 4.66 16.42 -7.05
C ASP A 126 4.52 14.90 -7.10
N PRO A 127 5.45 14.16 -6.47
CA PRO A 127 5.40 12.71 -6.41
C PRO A 127 4.14 12.18 -5.76
N LEU A 128 3.52 11.17 -6.35
CA LEU A 128 2.32 10.51 -5.81
C LEU A 128 2.61 9.10 -5.31
N PHE A 129 3.20 8.26 -6.16
CA PHE A 129 3.56 6.89 -5.77
C PHE A 129 4.71 6.33 -6.61
N ILE A 130 5.29 5.23 -6.11
CA ILE A 130 6.33 4.47 -6.81
C ILE A 130 5.82 3.05 -7.06
N LEU A 131 5.89 2.61 -8.33
CA LEU A 131 5.66 1.23 -8.72
C LEU A 131 6.96 0.58 -9.19
N TYR A 132 7.21 -0.65 -8.74
CA TYR A 132 8.36 -1.43 -9.16
C TYR A 132 8.03 -2.34 -10.33
N THR A 133 8.85 -2.23 -11.36
CA THR A 133 8.82 -3.12 -12.52
C THR A 133 9.92 -4.17 -12.43
N SER A 134 9.77 -5.28 -13.15
CA SER A 134 10.71 -6.41 -13.12
C SER A 134 12.08 -6.14 -13.76
N GLY A 135 12.36 -4.93 -14.21
CA GLY A 135 13.63 -4.50 -14.78
C GLY A 135 14.38 -5.55 -15.67
N SER A 136 14.91 -5.14 -16.80
CA SER A 136 15.66 -6.03 -17.71
C SER A 136 16.95 -6.60 -17.10
N THR A 137 17.45 -6.02 -16.01
CA THR A 137 18.70 -6.39 -15.33
C THR A 137 18.51 -7.31 -14.12
N GLY A 138 17.29 -7.84 -13.91
CA GLY A 138 16.95 -8.70 -12.77
C GLY A 138 16.70 -7.96 -11.45
N LYS A 139 17.13 -6.71 -11.31
CA LYS A 139 16.76 -5.86 -10.14
C LYS A 139 15.50 -5.05 -10.44
N PRO A 140 14.53 -5.05 -9.55
CA PRO A 140 13.34 -4.20 -9.69
C PRO A 140 13.73 -2.73 -9.81
N LYS A 141 13.06 -2.00 -10.71
CA LYS A 141 13.25 -0.56 -10.88
C LYS A 141 11.99 0.17 -10.43
N GLY A 142 12.12 1.13 -9.52
CA GLY A 142 11.05 2.01 -9.09
C GLY A 142 10.74 3.06 -10.16
N VAL A 143 9.47 3.12 -10.58
CA VAL A 143 8.97 4.16 -11.47
C VAL A 143 8.14 5.13 -10.65
N LEU A 144 8.58 6.38 -10.60
CA LEU A 144 7.89 7.46 -9.91
C LEU A 144 6.76 8.00 -10.78
N HIS A 145 5.56 8.05 -10.22
CA HIS A 145 4.39 8.67 -10.83
C HIS A 145 4.07 10.00 -10.13
N THR A 146 3.81 11.04 -10.92
CA THR A 146 3.41 12.36 -10.42
C THR A 146 1.90 12.49 -10.31
N THR A 147 1.45 13.40 -9.45
CA THR A 147 0.03 13.62 -9.15
C THR A 147 -0.77 13.97 -10.41
N GLY A 148 -0.34 14.97 -11.16
CA GLY A 148 -1.02 15.40 -12.39
C GLY A 148 -0.92 14.37 -13.52
N GLY A 149 0.25 13.78 -13.72
CA GLY A 149 0.47 12.78 -14.76
C GLY A 149 -0.43 11.55 -14.59
N TYR A 150 -0.53 11.05 -13.36
CA TYR A 150 -1.40 9.91 -13.06
C TYR A 150 -2.89 10.27 -13.19
N LEU A 151 -3.32 11.43 -12.69
CA LEU A 151 -4.72 11.87 -12.76
C LEU A 151 -5.21 12.02 -14.20
N VAL A 152 -4.38 12.57 -15.09
CA VAL A 152 -4.71 12.71 -16.53
C VAL A 152 -4.95 11.32 -17.14
N TYR A 153 -4.03 10.38 -16.90
CA TYR A 153 -4.16 9.01 -17.42
C TYR A 153 -5.38 8.28 -16.84
N ALA A 154 -5.57 8.34 -15.53
CA ALA A 154 -6.70 7.69 -14.85
C ALA A 154 -8.04 8.26 -15.33
N SER A 155 -8.16 9.59 -15.45
CA SER A 155 -9.36 10.26 -15.95
C SER A 155 -9.68 9.86 -17.39
N PHE A 156 -8.67 9.85 -18.25
CA PHE A 156 -8.85 9.43 -19.65
C PHE A 156 -9.30 7.98 -19.78
N THR A 157 -8.63 7.08 -19.04
CA THR A 157 -8.96 5.66 -19.05
C THR A 157 -10.37 5.41 -18.51
N HIS A 158 -10.75 6.05 -17.40
CA HIS A 158 -12.09 5.96 -16.83
C HIS A 158 -13.15 6.42 -17.83
N LYS A 159 -12.95 7.58 -18.47
CA LYS A 159 -13.89 8.12 -19.46
C LYS A 159 -14.02 7.23 -20.69
N SER A 160 -12.91 6.69 -21.20
CA SER A 160 -12.91 5.98 -22.49
C SER A 160 -13.24 4.49 -22.36
N VAL A 161 -12.99 3.86 -21.20
CA VAL A 161 -13.17 2.43 -21.00
C VAL A 161 -14.27 2.15 -19.99
N SER A 162 -14.12 2.60 -18.74
CA SER A 162 -15.01 2.21 -17.64
C SER A 162 -16.40 2.81 -17.76
N TYR A 163 -16.52 4.04 -18.23
CA TYR A 163 -17.81 4.70 -18.39
C TYR A 163 -18.71 4.01 -19.43
N THR A 164 -18.13 3.49 -20.50
CA THR A 164 -18.86 2.75 -21.53
C THR A 164 -19.39 1.42 -20.99
N HIS A 165 -18.63 0.75 -20.12
CA HIS A 165 -19.06 -0.50 -19.48
C HIS A 165 -20.17 -0.29 -18.42
N LEU A 166 -20.12 0.79 -17.66
CA LEU A 166 -21.17 1.12 -16.69
C LEU A 166 -22.53 1.38 -17.38
N ARG A 167 -22.52 2.08 -18.51
CA ARG A 167 -23.76 2.28 -19.30
C ARG A 167 -24.34 0.97 -19.84
N ALA A 168 -23.51 0.01 -20.23
CA ALA A 168 -23.97 -1.28 -20.70
C ALA A 168 -24.65 -2.11 -19.60
N HIS A 169 -24.26 -1.94 -18.34
CA HIS A 169 -24.89 -2.58 -17.19
C HIS A 169 -26.23 -1.92 -16.78
N GLU A 170 -26.36 -0.62 -16.94
CA GLU A 170 -27.62 0.09 -16.62
C GLU A 170 -28.76 -0.27 -17.58
N THR A 171 -28.46 -0.70 -18.80
CA THR A 171 -29.49 -1.12 -19.78
C THR A 171 -30.03 -2.55 -19.55
N CYS A 172 -29.47 -3.30 -18.63
CA CYS A 172 -29.94 -4.67 -18.31
C CYS A 172 -30.97 -4.71 -17.17
N HIS A 173 -31.41 -3.57 -16.63
CA HIS A 173 -32.35 -3.47 -15.50
C HIS A 173 -33.66 -2.75 -15.83
N ASN A 174 -34.06 -2.68 -17.10
CA ASN A 174 -35.40 -2.22 -17.51
C ASN A 174 -36.16 -3.33 -18.18
#